data_546ab576db75ab29a00187f0fe6289ef
#
_entry.id   546ab576db75ab29a00187f0fe6289ef
#
_cell.length_a   1.000
_cell.length_b   1.000
_cell.length_c   1.000
_cell.angle_alpha   90.00
_cell.angle_beta   90.00
_cell.angle_gamma   90.00
#
_symmetry.space_group_name_H-M   'P 1'
#
loop_
_entity.id
_entity.type
_entity.pdbx_description
1 polymer ?
#
loop_
_entity_poly.entity_id
_entity_poly.type
_entity_poly.pdbx_seq_one_letter_code
_entity_poly.pdbx_strand_id
1 'polypeptide(L)'
;ADTTAPGQAGLLPLNKIKLPPGFKIEVYGDKLSNARSMDISPSGVLFVGTRDVGNVYAVKDENGDFRTDKKWTIASGLKMPNGVALKDGDLYVAEVHRILKYAAIESNLDKPKKEVFVDNYPDKEHHGWKYIDFGPDGNLYVPVGAPCNICEPDDEIFATITRINMTTGAREIVQRGIRNTVGLAWHPE
;
A
#
# COMPACT_ATOMS: atom_id res chain seq x y z
N ALA A 1 21.06 19.92 21.98
CA ALA A 1 20.16 19.37 22.99
C ALA A 1 19.29 18.33 22.29
N ASP A 2 19.50 17.09 22.64
CA ASP A 2 18.87 15.93 22.07
C ASP A 2 17.43 15.83 22.65
N THR A 3 16.43 16.16 21.85
CA THR A 3 15.03 16.01 22.23
C THR A 3 14.46 14.75 21.58
N THR A 4 14.88 13.58 22.10
CA THR A 4 14.18 12.33 21.82
C THR A 4 12.86 12.30 22.57
N ALA A 5 11.74 12.35 21.84
CA ALA A 5 10.41 12.13 22.43
C ALA A 5 10.28 10.72 23.01
N PRO A 6 9.57 10.52 24.14
CA PRO A 6 9.42 9.23 24.79
C PRO A 6 8.43 8.35 24.02
N GLY A 7 8.93 7.40 23.26
CA GLY A 7 8.12 6.40 22.58
C GLY A 7 8.87 5.73 21.43
N GLN A 8 9.53 4.61 21.70
CA GLN A 8 10.18 3.71 20.73
C GLN A 8 11.33 4.24 19.84
N ALA A 9 11.67 5.51 19.85
CA ALA A 9 12.88 6.01 19.16
C ALA A 9 14.16 5.28 19.61
N GLY A 10 14.19 4.71 20.79
CA GLY A 10 15.30 3.90 21.31
C GLY A 10 15.45 2.51 20.69
N LEU A 11 14.47 2.00 19.94
CA LEU A 11 14.52 0.69 19.28
C LEU A 11 15.01 0.76 17.83
N LEU A 12 14.87 1.92 17.18
CA LEU A 12 15.30 2.11 15.79
C LEU A 12 16.73 2.67 15.75
N PRO A 13 17.65 2.02 15.04
CA PRO A 13 19.05 2.44 15.00
C PRO A 13 19.26 3.63 14.04
N LEU A 14 18.51 4.72 14.22
CA LEU A 14 18.56 5.91 13.35
C LEU A 14 19.96 6.50 13.28
N ASN A 15 20.72 6.42 14.35
CA ASN A 15 22.11 6.88 14.43
C ASN A 15 23.09 6.10 13.53
N LYS A 16 22.69 4.92 13.01
CA LYS A 16 23.48 4.14 12.04
C LYS A 16 23.21 4.54 10.58
N ILE A 17 22.20 5.35 10.35
CA ILE A 17 21.83 5.80 9.00
C ILE A 17 22.65 7.03 8.65
N LYS A 18 23.43 6.94 7.56
CA LYS A 18 24.21 8.06 7.04
C LYS A 18 23.32 8.86 6.06
N LEU A 19 23.13 10.13 6.34
CA LEU A 19 22.33 11.03 5.52
C LEU A 19 23.24 11.98 4.73
N PRO A 20 22.84 12.39 3.51
CA PRO A 20 23.47 13.50 2.82
C PRO A 20 23.33 14.82 3.62
N PRO A 21 24.20 15.80 3.40
CA PRO A 21 24.08 17.11 4.04
C PRO A 21 22.72 17.75 3.77
N GLY A 22 22.10 18.30 4.82
CA GLY A 22 20.79 18.95 4.75
C GLY A 22 19.58 18.02 4.92
N PHE A 23 19.78 16.70 5.03
CA PHE A 23 18.71 15.74 5.30
C PHE A 23 18.60 15.44 6.79
N LYS A 24 17.37 15.24 7.26
CA LYS A 24 17.00 14.74 8.58
C LYS A 24 16.27 13.40 8.44
N ILE A 25 16.35 12.55 9.47
CA ILE A 25 15.53 11.36 9.61
C ILE A 25 14.86 11.39 10.98
N GLU A 26 13.56 11.19 11.01
CA GLU A 26 12.75 11.15 12.22
C GLU A 26 11.71 10.03 12.12
N VAL A 27 11.19 9.59 13.26
CA VAL A 27 10.07 8.65 13.31
C VAL A 27 8.78 9.45 13.15
N TYR A 28 8.08 9.24 12.05
CA TYR A 28 6.78 9.85 11.80
C TYR A 28 5.66 9.16 12.58
N GLY A 29 5.60 7.82 12.54
CA GLY A 29 4.60 7.02 13.26
C GLY A 29 5.18 5.75 13.85
N ASP A 30 4.71 5.36 15.01
CA ASP A 30 5.10 4.14 15.70
C ASP A 30 3.94 3.12 15.77
N LYS A 31 4.25 1.88 16.25
CA LYS A 31 3.26 0.81 16.41
C LYS A 31 2.46 0.48 15.14
N LEU A 32 3.08 0.67 13.98
CA LEU A 32 2.59 0.27 12.66
C LEU A 32 3.31 -1.02 12.24
N SER A 33 3.02 -2.10 12.94
CA SER A 33 3.71 -3.39 12.72
C SER A 33 3.64 -3.82 11.27
N ASN A 34 4.80 -4.18 10.71
CA ASN A 34 4.92 -4.69 9.35
C ASN A 34 4.47 -3.70 8.25
N ALA A 35 4.58 -2.37 8.51
CA ALA A 35 4.28 -1.31 7.55
C ALA A 35 5.09 -1.47 6.25
N ARG A 36 4.43 -1.27 5.10
CA ARG A 36 5.04 -1.43 3.77
C ARG A 36 4.62 -0.33 2.81
N SER A 37 3.66 -0.59 1.91
CA SER A 37 3.19 0.42 0.96
C SER A 37 2.35 1.47 1.65
N MET A 38 2.44 2.68 1.15
CA MET A 38 1.76 3.84 1.73
C MET A 38 1.20 4.72 0.61
N ASP A 39 0.09 5.36 0.91
CA ASP A 39 -0.47 6.44 0.11
C ASP A 39 -1.04 7.52 1.01
N ILE A 40 -0.95 8.78 0.59
CA ILE A 40 -1.36 9.94 1.40
C ILE A 40 -2.50 10.68 0.72
N SER A 41 -3.55 10.96 1.50
CA SER A 41 -4.68 11.76 1.02
C SER A 41 -4.36 13.25 0.94
N PRO A 42 -5.14 14.02 0.17
CA PRO A 42 -4.98 15.48 0.12
C PRO A 42 -5.14 16.18 1.48
N SER A 43 -5.85 15.57 2.44
CA SER A 43 -6.00 16.11 3.80
C SER A 43 -4.86 15.70 4.75
N GLY A 44 -3.86 14.95 4.26
CA GLY A 44 -2.71 14.52 5.04
C GLY A 44 -2.92 13.24 5.84
N VAL A 45 -3.96 12.45 5.59
CA VAL A 45 -4.09 11.11 6.16
C VAL A 45 -3.22 10.14 5.39
N LEU A 46 -2.24 9.52 6.06
CA LEU A 46 -1.37 8.51 5.50
C LEU A 46 -1.96 7.13 5.72
N PHE A 47 -2.31 6.43 4.64
CA PHE A 47 -2.75 5.05 4.66
C PHE A 47 -1.57 4.11 4.51
N VAL A 48 -1.53 3.03 5.31
CA VAL A 48 -0.38 2.14 5.41
C VAL A 48 -0.86 0.70 5.29
N GLY A 49 -0.45 0.04 4.22
CA GLY A 49 -0.63 -1.39 4.04
C GLY A 49 0.42 -2.20 4.81
N THR A 50 0.11 -3.45 5.10
CA THR A 50 1.03 -4.38 5.75
C THR A 50 1.11 -5.69 4.98
N ARG A 51 2.03 -6.56 5.36
CA ARG A 51 2.12 -7.89 4.77
C ARG A 51 1.54 -8.95 5.70
N ASP A 52 2.34 -9.49 6.60
CA ASP A 52 2.01 -10.70 7.36
C ASP A 52 1.07 -10.42 8.55
N VAL A 53 1.03 -9.19 9.05
CA VAL A 53 0.13 -8.77 10.13
C VAL A 53 -1.33 -8.70 9.68
N GLY A 54 -1.58 -8.49 8.38
CA GLY A 54 -2.93 -8.47 7.83
C GLY A 54 -3.76 -7.24 8.19
N ASN A 55 -3.11 -6.13 8.57
CA ASN A 55 -3.78 -4.89 8.93
C ASN A 55 -3.57 -3.81 7.85
N VAL A 56 -4.52 -2.88 7.78
CA VAL A 56 -4.36 -1.59 7.12
C VAL A 56 -4.56 -0.50 8.15
N TYR A 57 -3.61 0.42 8.22
CA TYR A 57 -3.66 1.54 9.14
C TYR A 57 -3.91 2.85 8.40
N ALA A 58 -4.45 3.82 9.12
CA ALA A 58 -4.42 5.23 8.75
C ALA A 58 -3.80 6.01 9.90
N VAL A 59 -2.95 6.98 9.59
CA VAL A 59 -2.34 7.87 10.59
C VAL A 59 -2.38 9.31 10.11
N LYS A 60 -2.44 10.24 11.04
CA LYS A 60 -2.47 11.67 10.74
C LYS A 60 -1.65 12.46 11.73
N ASP A 61 -0.87 13.39 11.20
CA ASP A 61 -0.29 14.52 11.92
C ASP A 61 -1.30 15.68 11.84
N GLU A 62 -1.81 16.16 12.96
CA GLU A 62 -2.83 17.23 13.01
C GLU A 62 -2.20 18.60 13.24
N ASN A 63 -1.00 18.66 13.78
CA ASN A 63 -0.35 19.89 14.21
C ASN A 63 0.83 20.33 13.33
N GLY A 64 1.27 19.48 12.38
CA GLY A 64 2.34 19.78 11.42
C GLY A 64 3.75 19.61 11.98
N ASP A 65 3.93 18.85 13.06
CA ASP A 65 5.23 18.60 13.67
C ASP A 65 5.95 17.37 13.10
N PHE A 66 5.40 16.75 12.05
CA PHE A 66 5.87 15.52 11.41
C PHE A 66 5.84 14.28 12.30
N ARG A 67 4.88 14.23 13.24
CA ARG A 67 4.60 13.07 14.09
C ARG A 67 3.11 12.76 14.08
N THR A 68 2.76 11.50 14.20
CA THR A 68 1.36 11.10 14.18
C THR A 68 0.68 11.38 15.51
N ASP A 69 -0.40 12.17 15.49
CA ASP A 69 -1.30 12.43 16.61
C ASP A 69 -2.41 11.40 16.69
N LYS A 70 -2.90 10.94 15.53
CA LYS A 70 -4.00 9.98 15.44
C LYS A 70 -3.64 8.74 14.62
N LYS A 71 -4.23 7.62 15.04
CA LYS A 71 -4.11 6.34 14.36
C LYS A 71 -5.43 5.59 14.36
N TRP A 72 -5.78 5.02 13.21
CA TRP A 72 -6.91 4.13 13.01
C TRP A 72 -6.44 2.78 12.46
N THR A 73 -7.18 1.73 12.80
CA THR A 73 -7.07 0.44 12.11
C THR A 73 -8.24 0.33 11.15
N ILE A 74 -7.97 0.55 9.87
CA ILE A 74 -8.98 0.55 8.80
C ILE A 74 -9.51 -0.86 8.56
N ALA A 75 -8.61 -1.84 8.60
CA ALA A 75 -8.95 -3.25 8.44
C ALA A 75 -7.98 -4.15 9.18
N SER A 76 -8.44 -5.36 9.50
CA SER A 76 -7.65 -6.43 10.10
C SER A 76 -8.05 -7.79 9.55
N GLY A 77 -7.16 -8.80 9.72
CA GLY A 77 -7.41 -10.16 9.25
C GLY A 77 -7.44 -10.31 7.73
N LEU A 78 -6.78 -9.40 7.01
CA LEU A 78 -6.65 -9.45 5.56
C LEU A 78 -5.43 -10.31 5.15
N LYS A 79 -5.48 -10.87 3.95
CA LYS A 79 -4.38 -11.68 3.41
C LYS A 79 -3.34 -10.81 2.71
N MET A 80 -2.26 -10.47 3.43
CA MET A 80 -1.14 -9.66 2.94
C MET A 80 -1.60 -8.34 2.26
N PRO A 81 -2.33 -7.45 2.96
CA PRO A 81 -2.88 -6.21 2.39
C PRO A 81 -1.79 -5.16 2.18
N ASN A 82 -0.83 -5.44 1.30
CA ASN A 82 0.33 -4.59 1.09
C ASN A 82 -0.02 -3.32 0.31
N GLY A 83 -0.68 -3.46 -0.83
CA GLY A 83 -0.97 -2.33 -1.71
C GLY A 83 -2.15 -1.51 -1.21
N VAL A 84 -1.93 -0.21 -1.12
CA VAL A 84 -2.97 0.78 -0.83
C VAL A 84 -2.87 1.90 -1.86
N ALA A 85 -3.99 2.37 -2.37
CA ALA A 85 -4.05 3.48 -3.32
C ALA A 85 -5.36 4.26 -3.15
N LEU A 86 -5.27 5.58 -3.26
CA LEU A 86 -6.40 6.49 -3.15
C LEU A 86 -6.86 6.99 -4.51
N LYS A 87 -8.16 7.07 -4.72
CA LYS A 87 -8.74 7.72 -5.87
C LYS A 87 -10.12 8.28 -5.53
N ASP A 88 -10.34 9.55 -5.85
CA ASP A 88 -11.62 10.24 -5.70
C ASP A 88 -12.26 10.11 -4.31
N GLY A 89 -11.41 10.09 -3.25
CA GLY A 89 -11.83 9.94 -1.86
C GLY A 89 -12.04 8.50 -1.39
N ASP A 90 -11.90 7.52 -2.27
CA ASP A 90 -12.00 6.10 -1.95
C ASP A 90 -10.61 5.49 -1.75
N LEU A 91 -10.48 4.55 -0.81
CA LEU A 91 -9.28 3.77 -0.59
C LEU A 91 -9.43 2.38 -1.21
N TYR A 92 -8.46 2.00 -2.02
CA TYR A 92 -8.33 0.65 -2.57
C TYR A 92 -7.23 -0.10 -1.84
N VAL A 93 -7.50 -1.36 -1.49
CA VAL A 93 -6.57 -2.22 -0.73
C VAL A 93 -6.41 -3.55 -1.46
N ALA A 94 -5.19 -3.90 -1.81
CA ALA A 94 -4.88 -5.15 -2.49
C ALA A 94 -4.49 -6.25 -1.50
N GLU A 95 -5.30 -7.29 -1.42
CA GLU A 95 -4.94 -8.60 -0.87
C GLU A 95 -4.28 -9.48 -1.97
N VAL A 96 -3.86 -10.67 -1.61
CA VAL A 96 -3.25 -11.61 -2.57
C VAL A 96 -4.21 -11.93 -3.73
N HIS A 97 -5.47 -12.18 -3.44
CA HIS A 97 -6.46 -12.71 -4.40
C HIS A 97 -7.54 -11.71 -4.81
N ARG A 98 -7.63 -10.55 -4.16
CA ARG A 98 -8.70 -9.58 -4.41
C ARG A 98 -8.26 -8.14 -4.13
N ILE A 99 -9.04 -7.21 -4.65
CA ILE A 99 -8.97 -5.79 -4.32
C ILE A 99 -10.23 -5.41 -3.54
N LEU A 100 -10.05 -4.77 -2.41
CA LEU A 100 -11.12 -4.19 -1.61
C LEU A 100 -11.21 -2.70 -1.89
N LYS A 101 -12.41 -2.15 -1.74
CA LYS A 101 -12.68 -0.72 -1.81
C LYS A 101 -13.33 -0.26 -0.50
N TYR A 102 -12.93 0.90 -0.04
CA TYR A 102 -13.51 1.62 1.10
C TYR A 102 -13.95 3.00 0.63
N ALA A 103 -15.24 3.17 0.42
CA ALA A 103 -15.82 4.40 -0.11
C ALA A 103 -15.75 5.55 0.91
N ALA A 104 -15.45 6.77 0.42
CA ALA A 104 -15.35 7.99 1.19
C ALA A 104 -14.56 7.79 2.49
N ILE A 105 -13.36 7.20 2.38
CA ILE A 105 -12.63 6.63 3.52
C ILE A 105 -12.35 7.67 4.61
N GLU A 106 -11.97 8.91 4.26
CA GLU A 106 -11.64 9.93 5.25
C GLU A 106 -12.83 10.35 6.12
N SER A 107 -14.06 10.24 5.58
CA SER A 107 -15.28 10.47 6.34
C SER A 107 -15.71 9.28 7.21
N ASN A 108 -15.05 8.13 7.05
CA ASN A 108 -15.44 6.86 7.66
C ASN A 108 -14.29 6.15 8.38
N LEU A 109 -13.23 6.85 8.80
CA LEU A 109 -12.05 6.25 9.42
C LEU A 109 -12.34 5.39 10.64
N ASP A 110 -13.35 5.77 11.46
CA ASP A 110 -13.75 5.04 12.66
C ASP A 110 -14.60 3.79 12.38
N LYS A 111 -15.32 3.78 11.25
CA LYS A 111 -16.21 2.69 10.85
C LYS A 111 -16.18 2.47 9.35
N PRO A 112 -15.01 2.10 8.78
CA PRO A 112 -14.86 1.94 7.35
C PRO A 112 -15.70 0.76 6.84
N LYS A 113 -16.44 1.00 5.75
CA LYS A 113 -17.25 -0.03 5.10
C LYS A 113 -16.48 -0.54 3.89
N LYS A 114 -16.14 -1.83 3.92
CA LYS A 114 -15.46 -2.49 2.81
C LYS A 114 -16.46 -3.13 1.85
N GLU A 115 -16.14 -3.07 0.57
CA GLU A 115 -16.74 -3.87 -0.49
C GLU A 115 -15.64 -4.58 -1.28
N VAL A 116 -15.99 -5.70 -1.92
CA VAL A 116 -15.07 -6.39 -2.83
C VAL A 116 -15.18 -5.71 -4.18
N PHE A 117 -14.09 -5.11 -4.63
CA PHE A 117 -14.02 -4.44 -5.93
C PHE A 117 -13.68 -5.42 -7.06
N VAL A 118 -12.68 -6.30 -6.82
CA VAL A 118 -12.28 -7.38 -7.73
C VAL A 118 -11.85 -8.58 -6.89
N ASP A 119 -12.25 -9.81 -7.24
CA ASP A 119 -11.97 -11.03 -6.45
C ASP A 119 -11.38 -12.20 -7.25
N ASN A 120 -10.89 -11.95 -8.44
CA ASN A 120 -10.46 -13.00 -9.36
C ASN A 120 -8.96 -12.99 -9.69
N TYR A 121 -8.12 -12.62 -8.73
CA TYR A 121 -6.68 -12.79 -8.80
C TYR A 121 -6.25 -14.16 -8.25
N PRO A 122 -5.12 -14.73 -8.73
CA PRO A 122 -4.61 -15.98 -8.18
C PRO A 122 -4.31 -15.87 -6.67
N ASP A 123 -4.71 -16.91 -5.91
CA ASP A 123 -4.44 -16.97 -4.47
C ASP A 123 -3.12 -17.72 -4.20
N LYS A 124 -2.01 -17.19 -4.70
CA LYS A 124 -0.66 -17.70 -4.48
C LYS A 124 0.14 -16.68 -3.68
N GLU A 125 0.65 -17.09 -2.53
CA GLU A 125 1.34 -16.18 -1.59
C GLU A 125 2.77 -15.84 -2.05
N HIS A 126 3.43 -16.75 -2.78
CA HIS A 126 4.78 -16.49 -3.29
C HIS A 126 4.72 -15.37 -4.33
N HIS A 127 5.40 -14.24 -4.07
CA HIS A 127 5.27 -12.97 -4.78
C HIS A 127 3.81 -12.48 -4.90
N GLY A 128 2.92 -12.91 -3.99
CA GLY A 128 1.48 -12.68 -4.08
C GLY A 128 1.01 -11.34 -3.55
N TRP A 129 1.76 -10.72 -2.60
CA TRP A 129 1.46 -9.38 -2.12
C TRP A 129 1.64 -8.35 -3.23
N LYS A 130 0.68 -7.46 -3.39
CA LYS A 130 0.61 -6.55 -4.53
C LYS A 130 0.98 -5.13 -4.10
N TYR A 131 1.72 -4.43 -4.93
CA TYR A 131 1.72 -2.98 -4.97
C TYR A 131 0.63 -2.54 -5.97
N ILE A 132 -0.15 -1.53 -5.66
CA ILE A 132 -1.16 -0.99 -6.58
C ILE A 132 -1.02 0.52 -6.68
N ASP A 133 -1.35 1.07 -7.84
CA ASP A 133 -1.36 2.50 -8.05
C ASP A 133 -2.28 2.87 -9.22
N PHE A 134 -2.78 4.10 -9.23
CA PHE A 134 -3.57 4.64 -10.34
C PHE A 134 -2.67 5.30 -11.37
N GLY A 135 -2.84 4.93 -12.64
CA GLY A 135 -2.15 5.56 -13.75
C GLY A 135 -2.73 6.93 -14.12
N PRO A 136 -2.00 7.70 -14.95
CA PRO A 136 -2.46 8.98 -15.46
C PRO A 136 -3.73 8.85 -16.33
N ASP A 137 -4.03 7.66 -16.82
CA ASP A 137 -5.27 7.31 -17.51
C ASP A 137 -6.46 7.06 -16.56
N GLY A 138 -6.23 7.18 -15.24
CA GLY A 138 -7.22 6.99 -14.19
C GLY A 138 -7.57 5.53 -13.90
N ASN A 139 -6.91 4.55 -14.51
CA ASN A 139 -7.12 3.13 -14.29
C ASN A 139 -6.19 2.58 -13.18
N LEU A 140 -6.60 1.48 -12.55
CA LEU A 140 -5.84 0.85 -11.47
C LEU A 140 -4.87 -0.20 -12.04
N TYR A 141 -3.59 -0.07 -11.70
CA TYR A 141 -2.54 -1.00 -12.11
C TYR A 141 -2.20 -1.94 -10.98
N VAL A 142 -2.24 -3.24 -11.28
CA VAL A 142 -2.12 -4.32 -10.28
C VAL A 142 -1.13 -5.36 -10.76
N PRO A 143 0.06 -5.43 -10.15
CA PRO A 143 1.03 -6.49 -10.44
C PRO A 143 0.55 -7.86 -9.95
N VAL A 144 0.92 -8.89 -10.70
CA VAL A 144 0.74 -10.30 -10.33
C VAL A 144 2.10 -10.99 -10.44
N GLY A 145 2.73 -11.24 -9.31
CA GLY A 145 4.05 -11.87 -9.27
C GLY A 145 4.02 -13.32 -9.70
N ALA A 146 5.18 -13.84 -10.13
CA ALA A 146 5.32 -15.25 -10.46
C ALA A 146 5.11 -16.15 -9.23
N PRO A 147 4.51 -17.33 -9.37
CA PRO A 147 4.21 -18.21 -8.24
C PRO A 147 5.43 -18.94 -7.69
N CYS A 148 6.62 -18.67 -8.23
CA CYS A 148 7.89 -19.28 -7.87
C CYS A 148 9.07 -18.37 -8.23
N ASN A 149 10.30 -18.76 -7.83
CA ASN A 149 11.51 -18.00 -8.17
C ASN A 149 11.99 -18.28 -9.61
N ILE A 150 11.89 -19.52 -10.04
CA ILE A 150 12.34 -20.00 -11.36
C ILE A 150 11.31 -21.01 -11.86
N CYS A 151 10.34 -20.56 -12.63
CA CYS A 151 9.35 -21.39 -13.32
C CYS A 151 8.71 -20.63 -14.47
N GLU A 152 8.12 -21.36 -15.37
CA GLU A 152 7.16 -20.86 -16.35
C GLU A 152 5.76 -21.26 -15.85
N PRO A 153 4.95 -20.34 -15.35
CA PRO A 153 3.61 -20.65 -14.88
C PRO A 153 2.66 -20.94 -16.06
N ASP A 154 1.77 -21.91 -15.89
CA ASP A 154 0.76 -22.25 -16.91
C ASP A 154 -0.26 -21.12 -17.13
N ASP A 155 -0.60 -20.38 -16.09
CA ASP A 155 -1.53 -19.26 -16.18
C ASP A 155 -0.77 -17.98 -16.57
N GLU A 156 -1.14 -17.41 -17.71
CA GLU A 156 -0.51 -16.21 -18.29
C GLU A 156 -0.64 -14.94 -17.47
N ILE A 157 -1.48 -14.92 -16.43
CA ILE A 157 -1.64 -13.76 -15.54
C ILE A 157 -0.41 -13.57 -14.64
N PHE A 158 0.35 -14.62 -14.35
CA PHE A 158 1.55 -14.52 -13.52
C PHE A 158 2.68 -13.78 -14.22
N ALA A 159 3.55 -13.19 -13.44
CA ALA A 159 4.70 -12.37 -13.89
C ALA A 159 4.26 -11.20 -14.80
N THR A 160 3.14 -10.55 -14.46
CA THR A 160 2.54 -9.46 -15.26
C THR A 160 2.23 -8.23 -14.44
N ILE A 161 1.94 -7.13 -15.13
CA ILE A 161 1.15 -6.02 -14.59
C ILE A 161 -0.18 -6.03 -15.34
N THR A 162 -1.27 -6.02 -14.59
CA THR A 162 -2.63 -5.89 -15.12
C THR A 162 -3.13 -4.47 -14.90
N ARG A 163 -4.04 -4.03 -15.77
CA ARG A 163 -4.78 -2.77 -15.66
C ARG A 163 -6.26 -3.08 -15.52
N ILE A 164 -6.91 -2.45 -14.55
CA ILE A 164 -8.36 -2.51 -14.37
C ILE A 164 -8.96 -1.19 -14.85
N ASN A 165 -9.83 -1.25 -15.85
CA ASN A 165 -10.58 -0.10 -16.31
C ASN A 165 -11.64 0.25 -15.25
N MET A 166 -11.54 1.44 -14.66
CA MET A 166 -12.38 1.86 -13.55
C MET A 166 -13.83 2.11 -13.94
N THR A 167 -14.11 2.32 -15.23
CA THR A 167 -15.47 2.53 -15.75
C THR A 167 -16.18 1.21 -16.04
N THR A 168 -15.47 0.25 -16.63
CA THR A 168 -16.08 -1.01 -17.10
C THR A 168 -15.80 -2.20 -16.17
N GLY A 169 -14.82 -2.10 -15.27
CA GLY A 169 -14.32 -3.21 -14.46
C GLY A 169 -13.48 -4.24 -15.24
N ALA A 170 -13.29 -4.04 -16.55
CA ALA A 170 -12.52 -4.95 -17.39
C ALA A 170 -11.03 -4.93 -16.97
N ARG A 171 -10.44 -6.13 -16.89
CA ARG A 171 -9.03 -6.33 -16.61
C ARG A 171 -8.30 -6.79 -17.86
N GLU A 172 -7.12 -6.23 -18.12
CA GLU A 172 -6.23 -6.64 -19.19
C GLU A 172 -4.78 -6.72 -18.70
N ILE A 173 -3.96 -7.51 -19.37
CA ILE A 173 -2.51 -7.58 -19.11
C ILE A 173 -1.85 -6.50 -19.97
N VAL A 174 -1.13 -5.57 -19.32
CA VAL A 174 -0.42 -4.47 -20.02
C VAL A 174 1.08 -4.69 -20.08
N GLN A 175 1.66 -5.53 -19.21
CA GLN A 175 3.07 -5.86 -19.21
C GLN A 175 3.28 -7.31 -18.78
N ARG A 176 4.25 -7.99 -19.42
CA ARG A 176 4.63 -9.39 -19.17
C ARG A 176 6.11 -9.51 -18.84
N GLY A 177 6.51 -10.63 -18.25
CA GLY A 177 7.90 -10.98 -17.98
C GLY A 177 8.50 -10.31 -16.74
N ILE A 178 7.68 -9.80 -15.83
CA ILE A 178 8.13 -9.17 -14.59
C ILE A 178 7.87 -10.10 -13.41
N ARG A 179 8.90 -10.77 -12.93
CA ARG A 179 8.78 -11.79 -11.88
C ARG A 179 8.08 -11.29 -10.61
N ASN A 180 8.40 -10.08 -10.15
CA ASN A 180 7.89 -9.54 -8.90
C ASN A 180 7.98 -8.00 -8.91
N THR A 181 6.87 -7.33 -9.11
CA THR A 181 6.79 -5.87 -9.06
C THR A 181 6.51 -5.44 -7.62
N VAL A 182 7.42 -4.69 -7.03
CA VAL A 182 7.31 -4.20 -5.64
C VAL A 182 7.00 -2.70 -5.57
N GLY A 183 6.94 -2.04 -6.71
CA GLY A 183 6.58 -0.64 -6.88
C GLY A 183 6.55 -0.28 -8.35
N LEU A 184 5.81 0.76 -8.69
CA LEU A 184 5.75 1.40 -10.00
C LEU A 184 5.58 2.90 -9.82
N ALA A 185 5.95 3.66 -10.81
CA ALA A 185 5.77 5.09 -10.84
C ALA A 185 5.55 5.54 -12.29
N TRP A 186 4.94 6.68 -12.43
CA TRP A 186 4.61 7.27 -13.73
C TRP A 186 5.58 8.39 -14.08
N HIS A 187 6.03 8.41 -15.32
CA HIS A 187 6.79 9.55 -15.84
C HIS A 187 5.84 10.76 -15.93
N PRO A 188 6.27 11.96 -15.53
CA PRO A 188 5.38 13.13 -15.52
C PRO A 188 5.04 13.70 -16.91
N GLU A 189 5.67 13.18 -18.00
CA GLU A 189 5.43 13.58 -19.39
C GLU A 189 4.63 12.53 -20.17
#